data_b7396239f37b6cf63aac18113c100e03
#
_entry.id   b7396239f37b6cf63aac18113c100e03
#
_cell.length_a   1.000
_cell.length_b   1.000
_cell.length_c   1.000
_cell.angle_alpha   90.00
_cell.angle_beta   90.00
_cell.angle_gamma   90.00
#
_symmetry.space_group_name_H-M   'P 1'
#
loop_
_entity.id
_entity.type
_entity.pdbx_description
1 polymer ?
#
loop_
_entity_poly.entity_id
_entity_poly.type
_entity_poly.pdbx_seq_one_letter_code
_entity_poly.pdbx_strand_id
1 'polypeptide(L)'
;MEQSTAQAEVIVNLPRAEVWQRLRDLTIPHKYVPGLRDCRMTTEQKEGIGASRRVYTTSGMEMDETVVEWNEGKGFVIKLHDGAKPPPPIFSAARFHYILEDAPGGKTKFLPTMTYTLKFGVLGSLLDKLLINMIVRSNMKKVGVGLKQFYETGKPSNPAYKG
;
A
#
# COMPACT_ATOMS: atom_id res chain seq x y z
N MET A 1 -17.42 14.30 -5.49
CA MET A 1 -16.61 13.47 -6.41
C MET A 1 -16.72 12.03 -5.97
N GLU A 2 -16.89 11.12 -6.92
CA GLU A 2 -17.10 9.70 -6.65
C GLU A 2 -15.78 9.03 -6.22
N GLN A 3 -15.83 8.26 -5.13
CA GLN A 3 -14.71 7.46 -4.67
C GLN A 3 -14.73 6.10 -5.36
N SER A 4 -13.60 5.67 -5.86
CA SER A 4 -13.39 4.35 -6.46
C SER A 4 -12.59 3.46 -5.52
N THR A 5 -12.78 2.16 -5.65
CA THR A 5 -12.05 1.14 -4.87
C THR A 5 -11.46 0.09 -5.81
N ALA A 6 -10.21 -0.26 -5.57
CA ALA A 6 -9.53 -1.36 -6.23
C ALA A 6 -8.87 -2.27 -5.20
N GLN A 7 -9.15 -3.56 -5.25
CA GLN A 7 -8.67 -4.55 -4.29
C GLN A 7 -8.11 -5.77 -5.01
N ALA A 8 -7.08 -6.36 -4.43
CA ALA A 8 -6.59 -7.70 -4.77
C ALA A 8 -6.63 -8.61 -3.54
N GLU A 9 -6.49 -9.90 -3.77
CA GLU A 9 -6.41 -10.92 -2.73
C GLU A 9 -5.19 -11.78 -2.95
N VAL A 10 -4.43 -12.02 -1.87
CA VAL A 10 -3.27 -12.92 -1.87
C VAL A 10 -3.28 -13.74 -0.59
N ILE A 11 -3.03 -15.04 -0.70
CA ILE A 11 -2.85 -15.92 0.45
C ILE A 11 -1.37 -16.02 0.80
N VAL A 12 -1.04 -15.56 2.00
CA VAL A 12 0.30 -15.66 2.59
C VAL A 12 0.36 -16.92 3.46
N ASN A 13 1.34 -17.78 3.26
CA ASN A 13 1.48 -19.06 3.95
C ASN A 13 2.13 -18.89 5.35
N LEU A 14 1.66 -17.92 6.10
CA LEU A 14 2.07 -17.58 7.46
C LEU A 14 0.84 -17.24 8.30
N PRO A 15 0.85 -17.50 9.62
CA PRO A 15 -0.22 -17.07 10.52
C PRO A 15 -0.38 -15.54 10.55
N ARG A 16 -1.61 -15.06 10.73
CA ARG A 16 -1.91 -13.63 10.74
C ARG A 16 -1.10 -12.83 11.77
N ALA A 17 -0.88 -13.40 12.93
CA ALA A 17 -0.06 -12.76 13.96
C ALA A 17 1.39 -12.53 13.49
N GLU A 18 1.97 -13.48 12.76
CA GLU A 18 3.32 -13.36 12.21
C GLU A 18 3.38 -12.34 11.06
N VAL A 19 2.39 -12.37 10.16
CA VAL A 19 2.26 -11.37 9.09
C VAL A 19 2.13 -9.97 9.70
N TRP A 20 1.32 -9.82 10.75
CA TRP A 20 1.13 -8.55 11.43
C TRP A 20 2.43 -8.03 12.06
N GLN A 21 3.21 -8.86 12.73
CA GLN A 21 4.50 -8.44 13.34
C GLN A 21 5.48 -7.89 12.31
N ARG A 22 5.42 -8.36 11.07
CA ARG A 22 6.24 -7.84 9.98
C ARG A 22 5.61 -6.59 9.34
N LEU A 23 4.30 -6.59 9.15
CA LEU A 23 3.57 -5.52 8.48
C LEU A 23 3.58 -4.20 9.27
N ARG A 24 3.56 -4.28 10.61
CA ARG A 24 3.59 -3.09 11.48
C ARG A 24 4.90 -2.29 11.39
N ASP A 25 5.96 -2.86 10.83
CA ASP A 25 7.20 -2.13 10.53
C ASP A 25 7.00 -1.25 9.30
N LEU A 26 6.72 0.02 9.51
CA LEU A 26 6.47 1.00 8.45
C LEU A 26 7.72 1.41 7.66
N THR A 27 8.91 0.94 8.04
CA THR A 27 10.18 1.34 7.42
C THR A 27 10.55 0.52 6.19
N ILE A 28 9.85 -0.60 5.93
CA ILE A 28 10.28 -1.64 4.98
C ILE A 28 9.47 -1.77 3.68
N PRO A 29 8.52 -0.88 3.32
CA PRO A 29 7.67 -1.12 2.14
C PRO A 29 8.48 -1.19 0.83
N HIS A 30 9.60 -0.51 0.72
CA HIS A 30 10.47 -0.54 -0.45
C HIS A 30 11.12 -1.92 -0.70
N LYS A 31 11.09 -2.83 0.28
CA LYS A 31 11.57 -4.20 0.10
C LYS A 31 10.59 -5.07 -0.68
N TYR A 32 9.30 -4.73 -0.72
CA TYR A 32 8.28 -5.55 -1.38
C TYR A 32 7.31 -4.79 -2.29
N VAL A 33 7.17 -3.47 -2.16
CA VAL A 33 6.30 -2.69 -3.05
C VAL A 33 7.05 -2.36 -4.34
N PRO A 34 6.61 -2.87 -5.49
CA PRO A 34 7.26 -2.59 -6.77
C PRO A 34 7.29 -1.10 -7.08
N GLY A 35 8.43 -0.62 -7.59
CA GLY A 35 8.60 0.78 -7.95
C GLY A 35 9.02 1.72 -6.82
N LEU A 36 9.09 1.25 -5.56
CA LEU A 36 9.70 2.01 -4.47
C LEU A 36 11.19 1.68 -4.36
N ARG A 37 12.04 2.71 -4.33
CA ARG A 37 13.49 2.55 -4.17
C ARG A 37 13.97 2.78 -2.74
N ASP A 38 13.23 3.56 -1.94
CA ASP A 38 13.59 3.92 -0.56
C ASP A 38 12.34 4.31 0.24
N CYS A 39 12.47 4.28 1.56
CA CYS A 39 11.45 4.71 2.51
C CYS A 39 12.11 5.28 3.77
N ARG A 40 11.63 6.42 4.25
CA ARG A 40 12.15 7.09 5.46
C ARG A 40 11.02 7.58 6.33
N MET A 41 11.10 7.30 7.63
CA MET A 41 10.15 7.86 8.58
C MET A 41 10.31 9.39 8.66
N THR A 42 9.18 10.10 8.67
CA THR A 42 9.12 11.57 8.83
C THR A 42 8.65 11.98 10.24
N THR A 43 8.24 11.01 11.06
CA THR A 43 7.86 11.18 12.46
C THR A 43 8.76 10.35 13.36
N GLU A 44 8.93 10.78 14.63
CA GLU A 44 9.58 9.96 15.66
C GLU A 44 8.75 8.71 15.99
N GLN A 45 7.43 8.88 16.02
CA GLN A 45 6.47 7.78 16.14
C GLN A 45 6.60 6.87 14.92
N LYS A 46 6.80 5.57 15.15
CA LYS A 46 7.07 4.59 14.10
C LYS A 46 5.90 3.68 13.78
N GLU A 47 4.83 3.69 14.57
CA GLU A 47 3.64 2.88 14.38
C GLU A 47 2.40 3.56 15.00
N GLY A 48 1.20 3.08 14.63
CA GLY A 48 -0.05 3.65 15.10
C GLY A 48 -0.49 4.90 14.33
N ILE A 49 -1.66 5.42 14.69
CA ILE A 49 -2.25 6.61 14.06
C ILE A 49 -1.31 7.81 14.20
N GLY A 50 -1.05 8.50 13.09
CA GLY A 50 -0.17 9.67 13.02
C GLY A 50 1.27 9.35 12.63
N ALA A 51 1.71 8.08 12.69
CA ALA A 51 3.01 7.71 12.15
C ALA A 51 3.06 8.02 10.65
N SER A 52 4.15 8.65 10.20
CA SER A 52 4.29 9.10 8.83
C SER A 52 5.65 8.74 8.26
N ARG A 53 5.66 8.44 6.97
CA ARG A 53 6.86 8.10 6.21
C ARG A 53 6.84 8.78 4.85
N ARG A 54 8.01 8.97 4.27
CA ARG A 54 8.18 9.38 2.88
C ARG A 54 8.70 8.22 2.08
N VAL A 55 8.05 7.93 0.98
CA VAL A 55 8.45 6.92 0.02
C VAL A 55 9.03 7.59 -1.24
N TYR A 56 10.03 6.95 -1.82
CA TYR A 56 10.75 7.43 -2.99
C TYR A 56 10.58 6.41 -4.10
N THR A 57 10.08 6.86 -5.24
CA THR A 57 9.85 5.98 -6.40
C THR A 57 11.07 5.92 -7.32
N THR A 58 11.14 4.88 -8.15
CA THR A 58 12.16 4.75 -9.22
C THR A 58 11.99 5.81 -10.29
N SER A 59 10.80 6.39 -10.46
CA SER A 59 10.53 7.50 -11.37
C SER A 59 10.96 8.87 -10.86
N GLY A 60 11.47 8.94 -9.61
CA GLY A 60 11.90 10.19 -8.98
C GLY A 60 10.82 10.94 -8.22
N MET A 61 9.62 10.39 -8.10
CA MET A 61 8.57 10.98 -7.26
C MET A 61 8.82 10.67 -5.79
N GLU A 62 8.44 11.64 -4.95
CA GLU A 62 8.36 11.49 -3.50
C GLU A 62 6.89 11.61 -3.08
N MET A 63 6.49 10.82 -2.09
CA MET A 63 5.13 10.84 -1.57
C MET A 63 5.14 10.58 -0.08
N ASP A 64 4.38 11.37 0.66
CA ASP A 64 4.18 11.18 2.08
C ASP A 64 3.00 10.23 2.32
N GLU A 65 3.18 9.37 3.30
CA GLU A 65 2.19 8.39 3.74
C GLU A 65 2.00 8.52 5.25
N THR A 66 0.77 8.78 5.69
CA THR A 66 0.43 8.93 7.11
C THR A 66 -0.61 7.91 7.51
N VAL A 67 -0.38 7.19 8.60
CA VAL A 67 -1.35 6.25 9.18
C VAL A 67 -2.55 7.02 9.73
N VAL A 68 -3.73 6.71 9.23
CA VAL A 68 -5.01 7.33 9.63
C VAL A 68 -5.94 6.36 10.36
N GLU A 69 -5.71 5.05 10.23
CA GLU A 69 -6.41 4.00 10.96
C GLU A 69 -5.41 2.92 11.36
N TRP A 70 -5.57 2.37 12.56
CA TRP A 70 -4.72 1.30 13.08
C TRP A 70 -5.57 0.26 13.79
N ASN A 71 -5.59 -0.95 13.26
CA ASN A 71 -6.35 -2.09 13.77
C ASN A 71 -5.37 -3.19 14.16
N GLU A 72 -5.01 -3.26 15.44
CA GLU A 72 -4.01 -4.21 15.95
C GLU A 72 -4.31 -5.64 15.51
N GLY A 73 -3.32 -6.29 14.89
CA GLY A 73 -3.43 -7.65 14.37
C GLY A 73 -4.26 -7.81 13.09
N LYS A 74 -4.89 -6.74 12.57
CA LYS A 74 -5.80 -6.80 11.41
C LYS A 74 -5.37 -5.89 10.25
N GLY A 75 -4.47 -4.94 10.51
CA GLY A 75 -3.96 -4.04 9.48
C GLY A 75 -4.07 -2.56 9.83
N PHE A 76 -3.85 -1.73 8.84
CA PHE A 76 -3.92 -0.27 9.00
C PHE A 76 -4.24 0.40 7.67
N VAL A 77 -4.60 1.68 7.74
CA VAL A 77 -4.86 2.52 6.56
C VAL A 77 -3.88 3.68 6.55
N ILE A 78 -3.25 3.90 5.42
CA ILE A 78 -2.40 5.07 5.18
C ILE A 78 -3.08 6.01 4.19
N LYS A 79 -3.01 7.31 4.47
CA LYS A 79 -3.36 8.37 3.55
C LYS A 79 -2.13 8.74 2.75
N LEU A 80 -2.26 8.77 1.43
CA LEU A 80 -1.23 9.24 0.52
C LEU A 80 -1.38 10.75 0.34
N HIS A 81 -0.28 11.51 0.43
CA HIS A 81 -0.31 12.96 0.30
C HIS A 81 1.08 13.52 -0.08
N ASP A 82 1.12 14.78 -0.48
CA ASP A 82 2.33 15.56 -0.70
C ASP A 82 2.31 16.76 0.27
N GLY A 83 2.82 16.54 1.49
CA GLY A 83 2.66 17.50 2.59
C GLY A 83 1.18 17.78 2.87
N ALA A 84 0.74 19.03 2.74
CA ALA A 84 -0.66 19.42 2.87
C ALA A 84 -1.50 19.20 1.59
N LYS A 85 -0.87 18.78 0.50
CA LYS A 85 -1.50 18.62 -0.83
C LYS A 85 -2.01 17.20 -1.06
N PRO A 86 -2.94 17.01 -2.03
CA PRO A 86 -3.33 15.68 -2.49
C PRO A 86 -2.15 14.93 -3.12
N PRO A 87 -2.24 13.58 -3.23
CA PRO A 87 -1.20 12.81 -3.90
C PRO A 87 -1.10 13.16 -5.39
N PRO A 88 0.11 13.23 -5.97
CA PRO A 88 0.27 13.33 -7.41
C PRO A 88 0.03 11.96 -8.09
N PRO A 89 -0.14 11.92 -9.42
CA PRO A 89 -0.49 13.03 -10.31
C PRO A 89 -1.98 13.06 -10.67
N ILE A 90 -2.71 11.91 -10.60
CA ILE A 90 -4.09 11.78 -11.10
C ILE A 90 -5.16 11.76 -10.00
N PHE A 91 -4.75 11.60 -8.75
CA PHE A 91 -5.66 11.50 -7.61
C PHE A 91 -5.82 12.83 -6.91
N SER A 92 -7.05 13.17 -6.53
CA SER A 92 -7.33 14.25 -5.57
C SER A 92 -7.29 13.76 -4.13
N ALA A 93 -7.55 12.47 -3.92
CA ALA A 93 -7.39 11.76 -2.65
C ALA A 93 -7.06 10.31 -2.92
N ALA A 94 -6.24 9.70 -2.06
CA ALA A 94 -5.95 8.27 -2.11
C ALA A 94 -5.61 7.74 -0.72
N ARG A 95 -6.07 6.52 -0.43
CA ARG A 95 -5.72 5.76 0.77
C ARG A 95 -5.38 4.35 0.39
N PHE A 96 -4.37 3.80 1.03
CA PHE A 96 -4.01 2.39 0.92
C PHE A 96 -4.39 1.67 2.22
N HIS A 97 -5.14 0.59 2.08
CA HIS A 97 -5.59 -0.25 3.18
C HIS A 97 -4.81 -1.56 3.15
N TYR A 98 -4.09 -1.83 4.23
CA TYR A 98 -3.49 -3.11 4.52
C TYR A 98 -4.47 -3.90 5.37
N ILE A 99 -5.13 -4.90 4.80
CA ILE A 99 -6.17 -5.68 5.49
C ILE A 99 -5.70 -7.13 5.60
N LEU A 100 -5.70 -7.66 6.81
CA LEU A 100 -5.36 -9.04 7.13
C LEU A 100 -6.57 -9.77 7.68
N GLU A 101 -6.87 -10.92 7.10
CA GLU A 101 -7.90 -11.85 7.58
C GLU A 101 -7.29 -13.24 7.77
N ASP A 102 -7.91 -14.04 8.65
CA ASP A 102 -7.52 -15.44 8.77
C ASP A 102 -7.96 -16.22 7.51
N ALA A 103 -7.13 -17.14 7.07
CA ALA A 103 -7.43 -18.05 5.99
C ALA A 103 -7.27 -19.52 6.47
N PRO A 104 -7.96 -20.49 5.83
CA PRO A 104 -7.87 -21.90 6.19
C PRO A 104 -6.42 -22.39 6.23
N GLY A 105 -6.16 -23.32 7.17
CA GLY A 105 -4.83 -23.92 7.31
C GLY A 105 -3.79 -23.03 8.02
N GLY A 106 -4.24 -22.10 8.88
CA GLY A 106 -3.33 -21.21 9.61
C GLY A 106 -2.60 -20.20 8.74
N LYS A 107 -3.19 -19.87 7.60
CA LYS A 107 -2.67 -18.89 6.63
C LYS A 107 -3.32 -17.52 6.81
N THR A 108 -2.85 -16.55 6.09
CA THR A 108 -3.37 -15.18 6.10
C THR A 108 -3.86 -14.80 4.72
N LYS A 109 -5.08 -14.27 4.65
CA LYS A 109 -5.57 -13.56 3.49
C LYS A 109 -5.16 -12.09 3.59
N PHE A 110 -4.32 -11.63 2.69
CA PHE A 110 -3.95 -10.23 2.56
C PHE A 110 -4.77 -9.58 1.44
N LEU A 111 -5.44 -8.49 1.77
CA LEU A 111 -6.32 -7.73 0.88
C LEU A 111 -5.76 -6.31 0.68
N PRO A 112 -4.71 -6.13 -0.14
CA PRO A 112 -4.26 -4.79 -0.48
C PRO A 112 -5.36 -4.06 -1.25
N THR A 113 -5.80 -2.94 -0.70
CA THR A 113 -6.93 -2.18 -1.21
C THR A 113 -6.55 -0.71 -1.35
N MET A 114 -6.86 -0.11 -2.48
CA MET A 114 -6.73 1.33 -2.68
C MET A 114 -8.09 1.96 -2.89
N THR A 115 -8.44 2.94 -2.05
CA THR A 115 -9.56 3.84 -2.26
C THR A 115 -9.02 5.17 -2.76
N TYR A 116 -9.63 5.71 -3.83
CA TYR A 116 -9.13 6.92 -4.46
C TYR A 116 -10.23 7.73 -5.11
N THR A 117 -9.96 9.03 -5.27
CA THR A 117 -10.79 9.96 -6.03
C THR A 117 -9.93 10.58 -7.13
N LEU A 118 -10.40 10.59 -8.34
CA LEU A 118 -9.70 11.18 -9.48
C LEU A 118 -9.79 12.71 -9.44
N LYS A 119 -8.74 13.39 -9.91
CA LYS A 119 -8.77 14.85 -10.10
C LYS A 119 -9.82 15.23 -11.14
N PHE A 120 -10.43 16.40 -10.95
CA PHE A 120 -11.32 17.00 -11.92
C PHE A 120 -10.61 17.14 -13.27
N GLY A 121 -11.24 16.71 -14.36
CA GLY A 121 -10.66 16.69 -15.71
C GLY A 121 -10.07 15.34 -16.15
N VAL A 122 -9.73 14.45 -15.21
CA VAL A 122 -9.39 13.04 -15.51
C VAL A 122 -10.67 12.19 -15.58
N LEU A 123 -11.82 12.79 -15.24
CA LEU A 123 -13.15 12.17 -15.31
C LEU A 123 -13.68 12.19 -16.76
N GLY A 124 -12.91 11.59 -17.67
CA GLY A 124 -13.36 11.34 -19.02
C GLY A 124 -14.57 10.41 -19.08
N SER A 125 -14.57 9.50 -19.96
CA SER A 125 -15.65 8.52 -20.13
C SER A 125 -15.67 7.50 -18.97
N LEU A 126 -16.76 6.75 -18.83
CA LEU A 126 -16.83 5.58 -17.95
C LEU A 126 -15.70 4.58 -18.27
N LEU A 127 -15.26 4.51 -19.52
CA LEU A 127 -14.18 3.67 -19.98
C LEU A 127 -12.84 4.05 -19.32
N ASP A 128 -12.55 5.36 -19.18
CA ASP A 128 -11.32 5.83 -18.52
C ASP A 128 -11.30 5.44 -17.04
N LYS A 129 -12.44 5.55 -16.35
CA LYS A 129 -12.57 5.10 -14.96
C LYS A 129 -12.33 3.60 -14.82
N LEU A 130 -12.87 2.78 -15.72
CA LEU A 130 -12.67 1.33 -15.72
C LEU A 130 -11.21 0.98 -15.99
N LEU A 131 -10.56 1.64 -16.94
CA LEU A 131 -9.16 1.41 -17.27
C LEU A 131 -8.24 1.77 -16.08
N ILE A 132 -8.47 2.91 -15.44
CA ILE A 132 -7.69 3.32 -14.25
C ILE A 132 -7.91 2.30 -13.12
N ASN A 133 -9.13 1.85 -12.88
CA ASN A 133 -9.42 0.85 -11.85
C ASN A 133 -8.69 -0.48 -12.14
N MET A 134 -8.66 -0.92 -13.37
CA MET A 134 -7.90 -2.12 -13.77
C MET A 134 -6.40 -1.98 -13.50
N ILE A 135 -5.82 -0.82 -13.81
CA ILE A 135 -4.40 -0.53 -13.56
C ILE A 135 -4.12 -0.53 -12.06
N VAL A 136 -4.93 0.17 -11.27
CA VAL A 136 -4.77 0.22 -9.81
C VAL A 136 -4.91 -1.19 -9.20
N ARG A 137 -5.91 -1.96 -9.63
CA ARG A 137 -6.10 -3.35 -9.19
C ARG A 137 -4.90 -4.25 -9.53
N SER A 138 -4.34 -4.10 -10.72
CA SER A 138 -3.11 -4.80 -11.12
C SER A 138 -1.94 -4.44 -10.19
N ASN A 139 -1.80 -3.17 -9.83
CA ASN A 139 -0.78 -2.72 -8.88
C ASN A 139 -1.01 -3.30 -7.48
N MET A 140 -2.26 -3.36 -7.01
CA MET A 140 -2.59 -4.01 -5.73
C MET A 140 -2.18 -5.50 -5.74
N LYS A 141 -2.41 -6.18 -6.85
CA LYS A 141 -1.97 -7.59 -7.02
C LYS A 141 -0.44 -7.72 -6.93
N LYS A 142 0.29 -6.83 -7.57
CA LYS A 142 1.77 -6.83 -7.53
C LYS A 142 2.29 -6.57 -6.11
N VAL A 143 1.68 -5.64 -5.38
CA VAL A 143 2.01 -5.39 -3.96
C VAL A 143 1.75 -6.64 -3.13
N GLY A 144 0.60 -7.29 -3.30
CA GLY A 144 0.24 -8.50 -2.58
C GLY A 144 1.21 -9.65 -2.83
N VAL A 145 1.56 -9.89 -4.09
CA VAL A 145 2.54 -10.93 -4.47
C VAL A 145 3.93 -10.61 -3.93
N GLY A 146 4.36 -9.36 -4.01
CA GLY A 146 5.65 -8.91 -3.49
C GLY A 146 5.76 -9.11 -1.97
N LEU A 147 4.74 -8.71 -1.22
CA LEU A 147 4.66 -8.92 0.23
C LEU A 147 4.72 -10.42 0.57
N LYS A 148 3.91 -11.25 -0.11
CA LYS A 148 3.92 -12.69 0.08
C LYS A 148 5.32 -13.28 -0.09
N GLN A 149 5.98 -12.98 -1.20
CA GLN A 149 7.32 -13.50 -1.49
C GLN A 149 8.34 -13.05 -0.43
N PHE A 150 8.33 -11.77 -0.06
CA PHE A 150 9.24 -11.24 0.95
C PHE A 150 9.00 -11.85 2.32
N TYR A 151 7.75 -11.96 2.76
CA TYR A 151 7.44 -12.47 4.09
C TYR A 151 7.70 -13.98 4.20
N GLU A 152 7.41 -14.76 3.17
CA GLU A 152 7.62 -16.20 3.18
C GLU A 152 9.10 -16.59 3.02
N THR A 153 9.91 -15.79 2.32
CA THR A 153 11.31 -16.12 2.03
C THR A 153 12.32 -15.35 2.90
N GLY A 154 11.92 -14.23 3.50
CA GLY A 154 12.81 -13.30 4.19
C GLY A 154 13.71 -12.48 3.25
N LYS A 155 13.57 -12.65 1.93
CA LYS A 155 14.37 -11.94 0.92
C LYS A 155 13.54 -10.86 0.26
N PRO A 156 14.07 -9.62 0.08
CA PRO A 156 13.37 -8.59 -0.65
C PRO A 156 12.92 -9.07 -2.02
N SER A 157 11.65 -8.81 -2.35
CA SER A 157 11.01 -9.23 -3.60
C SER A 157 10.92 -8.11 -4.63
N ASN A 158 11.15 -6.85 -4.22
CA ASN A 158 11.10 -5.70 -5.10
C ASN A 158 12.39 -5.61 -5.94
N PRO A 159 12.33 -5.69 -7.27
CA PRO A 159 13.51 -5.58 -8.13
C PRO A 159 14.25 -4.24 -8.02
N ALA A 160 13.58 -3.19 -7.57
CA ALA A 160 14.17 -1.87 -7.36
C ALA A 160 14.96 -1.72 -6.05
N TYR A 161 14.83 -2.70 -5.14
CA TYR A 161 15.55 -2.69 -3.87
C TYR A 161 17.05 -2.92 -4.12
N LYS A 162 17.84 -1.95 -3.66
CA LYS A 162 19.31 -2.01 -3.66
C LYS A 162 19.71 -2.01 -2.19
N GLY A 163 20.06 -3.16 -1.68
CA GLY A 163 20.43 -3.41 -0.30
C GLY A 163 21.32 -2.38 0.37
#